data_d0404a3739c4821e600920a2c74952c9
#
_entry.id   d0404a3739c4821e600920a2c74952c9
#
_cell.length_a   1.000
_cell.length_b   1.000
_cell.length_c   1.000
_cell.angle_alpha   90.00
_cell.angle_beta   90.00
_cell.angle_gamma   90.00
#
_symmetry.space_group_name_H-M   'P 1'
#
loop_
_entity.id
_entity.type
_entity.pdbx_description
1 polymer ?
#
loop_
_entity_poly.entity_id
_entity_poly.type
_entity_poly.pdbx_seq_one_letter_code
_entity_poly.pdbx_strand_id
1 'polypeptide(L)'
;HLTDDERKIIQRGIENNSSKKSIADTLGKDKSTIGKEIRNHRTLSYKSKYPVECIDAGKCPNKYSHHCSKECPSFKPFICKRRDRSPGACNGCERYKRCRFDKYKYEADAAQKEYVEMLCDARAGVNATVNEIRDLGLLIKPLLEQGQSLYVICQNHPEIKVSERTLYTY
;
A
#
# COMPACT_ATOMS: atom_id res chain seq x y z
N HIS A 1 -8.48 -9.97 -7.26
CA HIS A 1 -7.63 -8.78 -7.38
C HIS A 1 -8.29 -7.77 -8.31
N LEU A 2 -7.96 -6.49 -8.17
CA LEU A 2 -8.40 -5.44 -9.08
C LEU A 2 -7.50 -5.39 -10.31
N THR A 3 -8.09 -5.21 -11.49
CA THR A 3 -7.37 -5.01 -12.74
C THR A 3 -7.00 -3.54 -12.93
N ASP A 4 -6.14 -3.24 -13.90
CA ASP A 4 -5.78 -1.86 -14.28
C ASP A 4 -7.01 -1.04 -14.72
N ASP A 5 -7.88 -1.63 -15.52
CA ASP A 5 -9.12 -0.98 -15.97
C ASP A 5 -10.08 -0.69 -14.82
N GLU A 6 -10.21 -1.62 -13.86
CA GLU A 6 -11.01 -1.41 -12.66
C GLU A 6 -10.45 -0.26 -11.81
N ARG A 7 -9.12 -0.12 -11.71
CA ARG A 7 -8.47 1.01 -11.04
C ARG A 7 -8.75 2.34 -11.73
N LYS A 8 -8.74 2.37 -13.06
CA LYS A 8 -9.10 3.56 -13.84
C LYS A 8 -10.57 3.95 -13.65
N ILE A 9 -11.48 2.97 -13.54
CA ILE A 9 -12.89 3.23 -13.21
C ILE A 9 -13.02 3.81 -11.80
N ILE A 10 -12.27 3.28 -10.82
CA ILE A 10 -12.24 3.82 -9.46
C ILE A 10 -11.78 5.28 -9.47
N GLN A 11 -10.69 5.60 -10.17
CA GLN A 11 -10.18 6.97 -10.28
C GLN A 11 -11.23 7.92 -10.85
N ARG A 12 -11.82 7.58 -12.00
CA ARG A 12 -12.89 8.39 -12.63
C ARG A 12 -14.10 8.56 -11.70
N GLY A 13 -14.50 7.50 -11.01
CA GLY A 13 -15.58 7.58 -10.02
C GLY A 13 -15.26 8.56 -8.90
N ILE A 14 -14.04 8.55 -8.38
CA ILE A 14 -13.61 9.52 -7.37
C ILE A 14 -13.64 10.95 -7.92
N GLU A 15 -13.12 11.18 -9.12
CA GLU A 15 -13.09 12.48 -9.79
C GLU A 15 -14.51 13.04 -9.99
N ASN A 16 -15.45 12.18 -10.35
CA ASN A 16 -16.86 12.50 -10.57
C ASN A 16 -17.71 12.57 -9.27
N ASN A 17 -17.08 12.61 -8.11
CA ASN A 17 -17.77 12.64 -6.81
C ASN A 17 -18.65 11.42 -6.49
N SER A 18 -18.47 10.28 -7.16
CA SER A 18 -19.18 9.05 -6.88
C SER A 18 -18.87 8.53 -5.47
N SER A 19 -19.86 7.95 -4.82
CA SER A 19 -19.65 7.30 -3.53
C SER A 19 -18.90 5.97 -3.70
N LYS A 20 -18.23 5.49 -2.66
CA LYS A 20 -17.61 4.13 -2.67
C LYS A 20 -18.61 3.04 -3.02
N LYS A 21 -19.88 3.18 -2.60
CA LYS A 21 -20.93 2.23 -2.93
C LYS A 21 -21.22 2.25 -4.43
N SER A 22 -21.44 3.42 -5.01
CA SER A 22 -21.70 3.55 -6.45
C SER A 22 -20.56 2.98 -7.30
N ILE A 23 -19.30 3.25 -6.93
CA ILE A 23 -18.13 2.67 -7.63
C ILE A 23 -18.11 1.15 -7.49
N ALA A 24 -18.41 0.63 -6.30
CA ALA A 24 -18.47 -0.80 -6.02
C ALA A 24 -19.57 -1.49 -6.84
N ASP A 25 -20.76 -0.89 -6.90
CA ASP A 25 -21.91 -1.39 -7.67
C ASP A 25 -21.56 -1.44 -9.18
N THR A 26 -20.86 -0.43 -9.72
CA THR A 26 -20.39 -0.39 -11.11
C THR A 26 -19.41 -1.52 -11.43
N LEU A 27 -18.56 -1.89 -10.47
CA LEU A 27 -17.51 -2.92 -10.65
C LEU A 27 -17.95 -4.32 -10.21
N GLY A 28 -19.16 -4.48 -9.67
CA GLY A 28 -19.61 -5.74 -9.08
C GLY A 28 -18.74 -6.20 -7.90
N LYS A 29 -18.16 -5.24 -7.16
CA LYS A 29 -17.27 -5.49 -6.01
C LYS A 29 -17.90 -5.04 -4.71
N ASP A 30 -17.36 -5.50 -3.59
CA ASP A 30 -17.78 -5.00 -2.29
C ASP A 30 -17.23 -3.59 -2.01
N LYS A 31 -18.04 -2.75 -1.34
CA LYS A 31 -17.66 -1.38 -0.95
C LYS A 31 -16.39 -1.33 -0.09
N SER A 32 -16.15 -2.35 0.72
CA SER A 32 -14.96 -2.43 1.56
C SER A 32 -13.71 -2.64 0.73
N THR A 33 -13.78 -3.41 -0.37
CA THR A 33 -12.71 -3.60 -1.34
C THR A 33 -12.29 -2.29 -1.96
N ILE A 34 -13.26 -1.51 -2.46
CA ILE A 34 -13.00 -0.17 -3.02
C ILE A 34 -12.41 0.76 -1.95
N GLY A 35 -12.94 0.69 -0.74
CA GLY A 35 -12.43 1.50 0.39
C GLY A 35 -10.99 1.16 0.79
N LYS A 36 -10.62 -0.11 0.77
CA LYS A 36 -9.25 -0.58 1.04
C LYS A 36 -8.30 -0.16 -0.07
N GLU A 37 -8.69 -0.39 -1.33
CA GLU A 37 -7.91 0.01 -2.50
C GLU A 37 -7.56 1.50 -2.46
N ILE A 38 -8.56 2.38 -2.32
CA ILE A 38 -8.34 3.84 -2.26
C ILE A 38 -7.45 4.22 -1.07
N ARG A 39 -7.66 3.60 0.09
CA ARG A 39 -6.90 3.93 1.30
C ARG A 39 -5.44 3.52 1.21
N ASN A 40 -5.18 2.34 0.65
CA ASN A 40 -3.84 1.76 0.59
C ASN A 40 -2.97 2.43 -0.49
N HIS A 41 -3.59 2.83 -1.61
CA HIS A 41 -2.86 3.33 -2.79
C HIS A 41 -3.03 4.83 -3.04
N ARG A 42 -3.68 5.59 -2.11
CA ARG A 42 -3.69 7.05 -2.20
C ARG A 42 -2.38 7.65 -1.72
N THR A 43 -1.85 8.60 -2.46
CA THR A 43 -0.60 9.29 -2.15
C THR A 43 -0.85 10.69 -1.58
N LEU A 44 0.04 11.16 -0.72
CA LEU A 44 0.01 12.53 -0.19
C LEU A 44 0.43 13.50 -1.29
N SER A 45 -0.51 14.26 -1.84
CA SER A 45 -0.27 15.25 -2.91
C SER A 45 -0.01 16.68 -2.40
N TYR A 46 -0.35 16.96 -1.15
CA TYR A 46 -0.06 18.21 -0.48
C TYR A 46 -0.02 18.00 1.02
N LYS A 47 1.05 18.44 1.65
CA LYS A 47 1.21 18.46 3.11
C LYS A 47 0.75 19.81 3.67
N SER A 48 -0.09 19.76 4.67
CA SER A 48 -0.51 20.96 5.42
C SER A 48 0.68 21.67 6.06
N LYS A 49 0.61 23.01 6.09
CA LYS A 49 1.56 23.81 6.88
C LYS A 49 1.20 23.87 8.36
N TYR A 50 0.01 23.39 8.73
CA TYR A 50 -0.37 23.32 10.14
C TYR A 50 0.23 22.07 10.77
N PRO A 51 0.82 22.17 11.98
CA PRO A 51 1.39 21.01 12.68
C PRO A 51 0.36 19.92 12.96
N VAL A 52 -0.90 20.31 13.20
CA VAL A 52 -2.04 19.42 13.38
C VAL A 52 -3.26 19.90 12.61
N GLU A 53 -4.08 18.97 12.16
CA GLU A 53 -5.34 19.27 11.47
C GLU A 53 -6.45 19.64 12.46
N CYS A 54 -6.49 20.91 12.81
CA CYS A 54 -7.51 21.49 13.70
C CYS A 54 -8.52 22.33 12.89
N ILE A 55 -9.82 22.24 13.21
CA ILE A 55 -10.88 23.04 12.54
C ILE A 55 -10.58 24.52 12.63
N ASP A 56 -10.10 24.97 13.78
CA ASP A 56 -9.85 26.38 14.09
C ASP A 56 -8.44 26.84 13.68
N ALA A 57 -7.63 25.97 13.02
CA ALA A 57 -6.25 26.30 12.64
C ALA A 57 -6.12 27.61 11.87
N GLY A 58 -7.08 27.94 10.98
CA GLY A 58 -7.05 29.18 10.20
C GLY A 58 -7.14 30.46 11.02
N LYS A 59 -7.77 30.39 12.18
CA LYS A 59 -8.01 31.54 13.09
C LYS A 59 -7.11 31.55 14.33
N CYS A 60 -6.45 30.41 14.60
CA CYS A 60 -5.63 30.21 15.78
C CYS A 60 -4.35 31.08 15.71
N PRO A 61 -4.00 31.88 16.72
CA PRO A 61 -2.74 32.63 16.75
C PRO A 61 -1.51 31.71 16.73
N ASN A 62 -1.62 30.53 17.31
CA ASN A 62 -0.53 29.55 17.43
C ASN A 62 -0.48 28.55 16.25
N LYS A 63 -1.18 28.77 15.15
CA LYS A 63 -1.37 27.83 14.03
C LYS A 63 -0.10 27.29 13.37
N TYR A 64 1.02 27.97 13.54
CA TYR A 64 2.34 27.56 12.99
C TYR A 64 3.36 27.32 14.11
N SER A 65 2.96 27.45 15.37
CA SER A 65 3.82 27.27 16.53
C SER A 65 4.02 25.80 16.85
N HIS A 66 5.18 25.49 17.44
CA HIS A 66 5.45 24.17 18.03
C HIS A 66 4.49 23.82 19.20
N HIS A 67 3.82 24.81 19.79
CA HIS A 67 2.76 24.59 20.78
C HIS A 67 1.43 24.11 20.17
N CYS A 68 1.29 24.13 18.84
CA CYS A 68 0.13 23.61 18.14
C CYS A 68 0.20 22.08 18.07
N SER A 69 -0.37 21.42 19.05
CA SER A 69 -0.38 19.96 19.18
C SER A 69 -1.81 19.42 19.39
N LYS A 70 -1.97 18.11 19.39
CA LYS A 70 -3.25 17.46 19.71
C LYS A 70 -3.61 17.61 21.20
N GLU A 71 -2.64 17.95 22.03
CA GLU A 71 -2.80 18.18 23.47
C GLU A 71 -3.28 19.60 23.81
N CYS A 72 -3.37 20.47 22.79
CA CYS A 72 -3.90 21.82 22.96
C CYS A 72 -5.35 21.76 23.52
N PRO A 73 -5.67 22.49 24.61
CA PRO A 73 -7.03 22.47 25.19
C PRO A 73 -8.13 22.89 24.21
N SER A 74 -7.80 23.69 23.20
CA SER A 74 -8.71 24.16 22.16
C SER A 74 -8.65 23.28 20.89
N PHE A 75 -7.95 22.15 20.91
CA PHE A 75 -7.84 21.29 19.74
C PHE A 75 -9.18 20.65 19.39
N LYS A 76 -9.60 20.85 18.16
CA LYS A 76 -10.77 20.21 17.55
C LYS A 76 -10.34 19.54 16.25
N PRO A 77 -10.36 18.21 16.16
CA PRO A 77 -9.88 17.50 14.99
C PRO A 77 -10.68 17.90 13.73
N PHE A 78 -9.97 18.21 12.66
CA PHE A 78 -10.59 18.41 11.36
C PHE A 78 -10.80 17.06 10.68
N ILE A 79 -12.03 16.75 10.34
CA ILE A 79 -12.39 15.54 9.59
C ILE A 79 -13.02 15.96 8.26
N CYS A 80 -12.32 15.67 7.18
CA CYS A 80 -12.84 15.92 5.84
C CYS A 80 -13.77 14.77 5.41
N LYS A 81 -15.06 15.05 5.21
CA LYS A 81 -16.03 14.03 4.78
C LYS A 81 -15.58 13.31 3.49
N ARG A 82 -14.95 14.04 2.55
CA ARG A 82 -14.47 13.48 1.29
C ARG A 82 -13.21 12.63 1.44
N ARG A 83 -12.17 13.17 2.06
CA ARG A 83 -10.87 12.51 2.24
C ARG A 83 -10.93 11.35 3.23
N ASP A 84 -11.61 11.56 4.35
CA ASP A 84 -11.55 10.64 5.49
C ASP A 84 -12.70 9.64 5.51
N ARG A 85 -13.79 9.93 4.75
CA ARG A 85 -14.96 9.04 4.67
C ARG A 85 -15.19 8.51 3.25
N SER A 86 -15.81 9.28 2.37
CA SER A 86 -16.17 8.85 1.01
C SER A 86 -16.03 10.02 0.02
N PRO A 87 -15.39 9.78 -1.13
CA PRO A 87 -14.82 8.53 -1.65
C PRO A 87 -13.50 8.10 -0.98
N GLY A 88 -12.80 8.94 -0.25
CA GLY A 88 -11.56 8.62 0.46
C GLY A 88 -10.31 9.27 -0.13
N ALA A 89 -10.45 10.10 -1.15
CA ALA A 89 -9.38 10.85 -1.78
C ALA A 89 -9.85 12.24 -2.21
N CYS A 90 -8.92 13.11 -2.58
CA CYS A 90 -9.19 14.51 -2.91
C CYS A 90 -9.32 14.78 -4.42
N ASN A 91 -9.26 13.74 -5.27
CA ASN A 91 -9.50 13.89 -6.71
C ASN A 91 -10.89 14.50 -6.95
N GLY A 92 -11.00 15.48 -7.87
CA GLY A 92 -12.26 16.14 -8.17
C GLY A 92 -12.86 16.97 -7.03
N CYS A 93 -12.09 17.30 -5.99
CA CYS A 93 -12.58 18.11 -4.88
C CYS A 93 -12.69 19.59 -5.31
N GLU A 94 -13.87 20.16 -5.30
CA GLU A 94 -14.11 21.58 -5.63
C GLU A 94 -13.30 22.54 -4.76
N ARG A 95 -13.09 22.17 -3.50
CA ARG A 95 -12.32 22.97 -2.54
C ARG A 95 -10.82 22.69 -2.60
N TYR A 96 -10.33 21.86 -3.54
CA TYR A 96 -8.94 21.40 -3.57
C TYR A 96 -7.94 22.55 -3.49
N LYS A 97 -8.11 23.59 -4.34
CA LYS A 97 -7.22 24.75 -4.39
C LYS A 97 -7.24 25.60 -3.12
N ARG A 98 -8.38 25.69 -2.44
CA ARG A 98 -8.57 26.52 -1.23
C ARG A 98 -8.31 25.74 0.06
N CYS A 99 -8.28 24.42 0.01
CA CYS A 99 -8.05 23.57 1.18
C CYS A 99 -6.61 23.71 1.66
N ARG A 100 -6.43 23.90 2.97
CA ARG A 100 -5.11 24.09 3.62
C ARG A 100 -4.65 22.86 4.41
N PHE A 101 -5.46 21.80 4.45
CA PHE A 101 -5.18 20.54 5.12
C PHE A 101 -4.50 19.54 4.19
N ASP A 102 -4.01 18.45 4.73
CA ASP A 102 -3.39 17.35 3.96
C ASP A 102 -4.32 16.89 2.85
N LYS A 103 -3.77 16.69 1.65
CA LYS A 103 -4.52 16.24 0.48
C LYS A 103 -3.95 14.95 -0.04
N TYR A 104 -4.80 14.01 -0.27
CA TYR A 104 -4.45 12.71 -0.82
C TYR A 104 -5.12 12.53 -2.17
N LYS A 105 -4.38 12.01 -3.13
CA LYS A 105 -4.91 11.63 -4.44
C LYS A 105 -4.79 10.13 -4.64
N TYR A 106 -5.73 9.56 -5.32
CA TYR A 106 -5.66 8.21 -5.84
C TYR A 106 -5.38 8.28 -7.35
N GLU A 107 -4.34 7.61 -7.80
CA GLU A 107 -3.93 7.54 -9.20
C GLU A 107 -3.85 6.06 -9.59
N ALA A 108 -4.64 5.67 -10.61
CA ALA A 108 -4.77 4.28 -11.02
C ALA A 108 -3.44 3.67 -11.47
N ASP A 109 -2.67 4.41 -12.27
CA ASP A 109 -1.38 3.94 -12.79
C ASP A 109 -0.36 3.73 -11.67
N ALA A 110 -0.34 4.65 -10.68
CA ALA A 110 0.53 4.51 -9.51
C ALA A 110 0.13 3.30 -8.64
N ALA A 111 -1.18 3.10 -8.43
CA ALA A 111 -1.71 1.95 -7.70
C ALA A 111 -1.42 0.63 -8.42
N GLN A 112 -1.51 0.61 -9.76
CA GLN A 112 -1.18 -0.56 -10.56
C GLN A 112 0.31 -0.88 -10.48
N LYS A 113 1.17 0.13 -10.59
CA LYS A 113 2.62 -0.03 -10.49
C LYS A 113 3.02 -0.61 -9.13
N GLU A 114 2.53 -0.02 -8.03
CA GLU A 114 2.78 -0.50 -6.67
C GLU A 114 2.30 -1.96 -6.48
N TYR A 115 1.14 -2.31 -7.05
CA TYR A 115 0.64 -3.68 -7.01
C TYR A 115 1.55 -4.66 -7.75
N VAL A 116 2.03 -4.29 -8.94
CA VAL A 116 2.95 -5.13 -9.73
C VAL A 116 4.29 -5.28 -9.00
N GLU A 117 4.85 -4.21 -8.44
CA GLU A 117 6.07 -4.24 -7.64
C GLU A 117 5.91 -5.19 -6.44
N MET A 118 4.81 -5.08 -5.70
CA MET A 118 4.52 -5.97 -4.57
C MET A 118 4.40 -7.45 -5.01
N LEU A 119 3.81 -7.72 -6.18
CA LEU A 119 3.76 -9.08 -6.72
C LEU A 119 5.13 -9.60 -7.15
N CYS A 120 5.96 -8.74 -7.74
CA CYS A 120 7.34 -9.08 -8.08
C CYS A 120 8.15 -9.37 -6.83
N ASP A 121 8.07 -8.52 -5.81
CA ASP A 121 8.79 -8.68 -4.54
C ASP A 121 8.33 -9.94 -3.79
N ALA A 122 7.03 -10.23 -3.80
CA ALA A 122 6.49 -11.46 -3.19
C ALA A 122 6.90 -12.74 -3.93
N ARG A 123 7.32 -12.64 -5.19
CA ARG A 123 7.81 -13.75 -6.03
C ARG A 123 9.32 -13.74 -6.19
N ALA A 124 9.95 -12.58 -5.99
CA ALA A 124 11.39 -12.39 -6.03
C ALA A 124 11.94 -12.73 -4.63
N GLY A 125 12.30 -13.90 -4.45
CA GLY A 125 13.00 -14.23 -3.23
C GLY A 125 12.52 -15.50 -2.60
N VAL A 126 13.48 -16.16 -2.20
CA VAL A 126 13.43 -17.28 -1.32
C VAL A 126 13.13 -16.76 0.07
N ASN A 127 12.23 -17.41 0.76
CA ASN A 127 11.95 -17.13 2.16
C ASN A 127 13.10 -17.68 3.06
N ALA A 128 14.31 -17.21 2.76
CA ALA A 128 15.52 -17.60 3.46
C ALA A 128 16.49 -16.41 3.55
N THR A 129 17.17 -16.30 4.66
CA THR A 129 18.25 -15.32 4.87
C THR A 129 19.48 -15.66 4.04
N VAL A 130 20.36 -14.69 3.79
CA VAL A 130 21.63 -14.90 3.07
C VAL A 130 22.47 -16.01 3.73
N ASN A 131 22.46 -16.09 5.06
CA ASN A 131 23.19 -17.13 5.79
C ASN A 131 22.58 -18.51 5.56
N GLU A 132 21.26 -18.64 5.60
CA GLU A 132 20.57 -19.91 5.33
C GLU A 132 20.82 -20.40 3.90
N ILE A 133 20.82 -19.49 2.92
CA ILE A 133 21.17 -19.86 1.51
C ILE A 133 22.60 -20.33 1.40
N ARG A 134 23.51 -19.65 2.08
CA ARG A 134 24.93 -20.03 2.10
C ARG A 134 25.16 -21.38 2.74
N ASP A 135 24.53 -21.64 3.88
CA ASP A 135 24.62 -22.92 4.61
C ASP A 135 24.01 -24.06 3.78
N LEU A 136 22.89 -23.79 3.11
CA LEU A 136 22.26 -24.72 2.18
C LEU A 136 23.20 -25.03 0.99
N GLY A 137 23.86 -24.03 0.43
CA GLY A 137 24.85 -24.17 -0.63
C GLY A 137 26.06 -25.04 -0.21
N LEU A 138 26.54 -24.82 1.02
CA LEU A 138 27.64 -25.63 1.58
C LEU A 138 27.27 -27.11 1.76
N LEU A 139 25.99 -27.41 2.08
CA LEU A 139 25.48 -28.77 2.20
C LEU A 139 25.27 -29.44 0.83
N ILE A 140 24.62 -28.74 -0.08
CA ILE A 140 24.14 -29.33 -1.35
C ILE A 140 25.25 -29.46 -2.39
N LYS A 141 26.14 -28.45 -2.48
CA LYS A 141 27.18 -28.43 -3.51
C LYS A 141 28.05 -29.69 -3.56
N PRO A 142 28.64 -30.22 -2.46
CA PRO A 142 29.44 -31.43 -2.51
C PRO A 142 28.63 -32.66 -2.89
N LEU A 143 27.33 -32.72 -2.56
CA LEU A 143 26.47 -33.83 -2.91
C LEU A 143 26.14 -33.86 -4.42
N LEU A 144 25.93 -32.69 -5.01
CA LEU A 144 25.77 -32.51 -6.45
C LEU A 144 27.07 -32.89 -7.20
N GLU A 145 28.23 -32.52 -6.68
CA GLU A 145 29.53 -32.86 -7.26
C GLU A 145 29.79 -34.37 -7.21
N GLN A 146 29.16 -35.10 -6.26
CA GLN A 146 29.15 -36.57 -6.19
C GLN A 146 28.14 -37.22 -7.16
N GLY A 147 27.40 -36.42 -7.95
CA GLY A 147 26.44 -36.91 -8.92
C GLY A 147 25.04 -37.22 -8.37
N GLN A 148 24.74 -36.80 -7.13
CA GLN A 148 23.39 -36.96 -6.57
C GLN A 148 22.43 -35.96 -7.19
N SER A 149 21.19 -36.37 -7.51
CA SER A 149 20.15 -35.46 -7.96
C SER A 149 19.56 -34.68 -6.77
N LEU A 150 19.03 -33.48 -7.03
CA LEU A 150 18.35 -32.66 -5.99
C LEU A 150 17.19 -33.44 -5.32
N TYR A 151 16.50 -34.28 -6.07
CA TYR A 151 15.47 -35.17 -5.52
C TYR A 151 16.04 -36.10 -4.44
N VAL A 152 17.12 -36.84 -4.74
CA VAL A 152 17.78 -37.77 -3.82
C VAL A 152 18.32 -37.03 -2.59
N ILE A 153 18.90 -35.84 -2.80
CA ILE A 153 19.40 -34.98 -1.72
C ILE A 153 18.26 -34.61 -0.78
N CYS A 154 17.13 -34.12 -1.31
CA CYS A 154 15.96 -33.74 -0.48
C CYS A 154 15.37 -34.93 0.29
N GLN A 155 15.39 -36.12 -0.26
CA GLN A 155 14.90 -37.34 0.41
C GLN A 155 15.81 -37.77 1.58
N ASN A 156 17.12 -37.63 1.40
CA ASN A 156 18.11 -38.11 2.37
C ASN A 156 18.46 -37.06 3.44
N HIS A 157 18.11 -35.79 3.20
CA HIS A 157 18.43 -34.64 4.06
C HIS A 157 17.18 -33.91 4.53
N PRO A 158 16.45 -34.43 5.55
CA PRO A 158 15.23 -33.84 6.07
C PRO A 158 15.46 -32.47 6.75
N GLU A 159 16.71 -32.11 7.04
CA GLU A 159 17.10 -30.78 7.51
C GLU A 159 16.92 -29.70 6.44
N ILE A 160 16.85 -30.07 5.15
CA ILE A 160 16.55 -29.16 4.04
C ILE A 160 15.05 -28.86 4.05
N LYS A 161 14.68 -27.70 4.61
CA LYS A 161 13.28 -27.27 4.76
C LYS A 161 12.66 -26.65 3.50
N VAL A 162 13.41 -26.56 2.40
CA VAL A 162 12.94 -26.01 1.13
C VAL A 162 12.59 -27.13 0.14
N SER A 163 11.59 -26.88 -0.71
CA SER A 163 11.19 -27.87 -1.71
C SER A 163 12.25 -28.02 -2.81
N GLU A 164 12.31 -29.20 -3.41
CA GLU A 164 13.17 -29.47 -4.57
C GLU A 164 13.01 -28.40 -5.66
N ARG A 165 11.74 -28.01 -5.98
CA ARG A 165 11.45 -26.96 -6.97
C ARG A 165 12.08 -25.61 -6.59
N THR A 166 12.13 -25.31 -5.30
CA THR A 166 12.76 -24.08 -4.81
C THR A 166 14.27 -24.14 -4.99
N LEU A 167 14.90 -25.29 -4.77
CA LEU A 167 16.34 -25.48 -4.95
C LEU A 167 16.81 -25.27 -6.41
N TYR A 168 15.95 -25.57 -7.39
CA TYR A 168 16.26 -25.27 -8.80
C TYR A 168 16.27 -23.77 -9.14
N THR A 169 15.77 -22.92 -8.27
CA THR A 169 15.74 -21.44 -8.46
C THR A 169 16.91 -20.73 -7.80
N TYR A 170 17.73 -21.46 -7.04
CA TYR A 170 18.96 -21.02 -6.41
C TYR A 170 20.18 -21.38 -7.23
#